data_8a1ec93bf89ecbe848d01bc1eb9a0f20
#
_entry.id   8a1ec93bf89ecbe848d01bc1eb9a0f20
#
_cell.length_a   1.000
_cell.length_b   1.000
_cell.length_c   1.000
_cell.angle_alpha   90.00
_cell.angle_beta   90.00
_cell.angle_gamma   90.00
#
_symmetry.space_group_name_H-M   'P 1'
#
loop_
_entity.id
_entity.type
_entity.pdbx_description
1 polymer ?
#
loop_
_entity_poly.entity_id
_entity_poly.type
_entity_poly.pdbx_seq_one_letter_code
_entity_poly.pdbx_strand_id
1 'polypeptide(L)'
;LLSSSALVDLCRQWLPANRYESVVLSVGDNEGLATTLAPRHDDFDAVVIEQNLLDSDAREDLLKAGLLFPAVIVGEVKGHVDYHQEELHLPEDQLAQLGYNVDAAISRFLRQGRADGRQEDTATKAVGSLSRRLQERLGYLGVFYKRDPSRFLGSLAPDERRELIESLHRTYRDLLLSYFGDPAAANQALESFVNTAFFSDLPITRTVEIHVNLIDEYWKQLRLEGHKNDFLQDYRLALLDVMAHLCEMYRRSIPPDIPLPSEASNRLSVAVDQPMSSEELL
;
A
#
# COMPACT_ATOMS: atom_id res chain seq x y z
N LEU A 1 -18.01 2.87 -5.83
CA LEU A 1 -18.96 3.89 -5.36
C LEU A 1 -18.40 5.27 -5.67
N LEU A 2 -18.72 5.83 -6.82
CA LEU A 2 -18.21 7.11 -7.31
C LEU A 2 -19.39 7.91 -7.87
N SER A 3 -19.44 9.21 -7.59
CA SER A 3 -20.54 10.07 -8.01
C SER A 3 -20.38 10.57 -9.45
N SER A 4 -19.13 10.74 -9.90
CA SER A 4 -18.80 11.31 -11.21
C SER A 4 -18.45 10.23 -12.23
N SER A 5 -19.06 10.28 -13.43
CA SER A 5 -18.71 9.40 -14.55
C SER A 5 -17.24 9.59 -15.00
N ALA A 6 -16.73 10.81 -14.93
CA ALA A 6 -15.33 11.11 -15.28
C ALA A 6 -14.36 10.40 -14.31
N LEU A 7 -14.66 10.42 -13.01
CA LEU A 7 -13.86 9.72 -11.99
C LEU A 7 -13.94 8.19 -12.18
N VAL A 8 -15.11 7.67 -12.54
CA VAL A 8 -15.28 6.25 -12.89
C VAL A 8 -14.36 5.83 -14.04
N ASP A 9 -14.33 6.61 -15.11
CA ASP A 9 -13.52 6.31 -16.28
C ASP A 9 -12.02 6.39 -15.95
N LEU A 10 -11.59 7.38 -15.16
CA LEU A 10 -10.23 7.50 -14.66
C LEU A 10 -9.84 6.29 -13.78
N CYS A 11 -10.68 5.89 -12.84
CA CYS A 11 -10.41 4.71 -12.01
C CYS A 11 -10.30 3.43 -12.86
N ARG A 12 -11.16 3.25 -13.87
CA ARG A 12 -11.09 2.09 -14.77
C ARG A 12 -9.81 2.04 -15.58
N GLN A 13 -9.27 3.18 -15.97
CA GLN A 13 -7.97 3.25 -16.67
C GLN A 13 -6.85 2.60 -15.86
N TRP A 14 -6.87 2.78 -14.53
CA TRP A 14 -5.83 2.29 -13.62
C TRP A 14 -6.14 0.95 -12.94
N LEU A 15 -7.30 0.35 -13.25
CA LEU A 15 -7.69 -0.98 -12.82
C LEU A 15 -7.75 -1.92 -14.05
N PRO A 16 -6.64 -2.56 -14.43
CA PRO A 16 -6.60 -3.37 -15.65
C PRO A 16 -7.58 -4.54 -15.59
N ALA A 17 -8.39 -4.71 -16.65
CA ALA A 17 -9.49 -5.68 -16.73
C ALA A 17 -9.02 -7.16 -16.69
N ASN A 18 -7.75 -7.44 -16.97
CA ASN A 18 -7.18 -8.77 -16.84
C ASN A 18 -6.95 -9.20 -15.38
N ARG A 19 -7.06 -8.25 -14.42
CA ARG A 19 -6.84 -8.49 -12.99
C ARG A 19 -8.07 -8.14 -12.14
N TYR A 20 -8.76 -7.07 -12.49
CA TYR A 20 -9.90 -6.55 -11.72
C TYR A 20 -11.17 -6.63 -12.52
N GLU A 21 -12.19 -7.25 -11.95
CA GLU A 21 -13.57 -7.12 -12.42
C GLU A 21 -14.20 -5.95 -11.66
N SER A 22 -14.37 -4.82 -12.36
CA SER A 22 -14.86 -3.59 -11.75
C SER A 22 -16.35 -3.42 -11.99
N VAL A 23 -17.11 -3.26 -10.92
CA VAL A 23 -18.55 -2.97 -10.97
C VAL A 23 -18.79 -1.57 -10.39
N VAL A 24 -19.47 -0.72 -11.16
CA VAL A 24 -19.87 0.61 -10.69
C VAL A 24 -21.23 0.50 -10.02
N LEU A 25 -21.30 0.93 -8.77
CA LEU A 25 -22.53 1.04 -8.02
C LEU A 25 -22.87 2.52 -7.88
N SER A 26 -24.01 2.92 -8.45
CA SER A 26 -24.55 4.27 -8.26
C SER A 26 -25.41 4.28 -7.00
N VAL A 27 -25.15 5.23 -6.12
CA VAL A 27 -26.01 5.49 -4.96
C VAL A 27 -27.19 6.33 -5.46
N GLY A 28 -28.41 5.83 -5.34
CA GLY A 28 -29.61 6.58 -5.70
C GLY A 28 -29.84 7.75 -4.73
N ASP A 29 -30.53 8.80 -5.17
CA ASP A 29 -30.78 10.02 -4.38
C ASP A 29 -31.41 9.79 -2.99
N ASN A 30 -32.02 8.63 -2.76
CA ASN A 30 -32.67 8.23 -1.51
C ASN A 30 -32.14 6.88 -0.94
N GLU A 31 -31.08 6.32 -1.51
CA GLU A 31 -30.50 5.05 -1.08
C GLU A 31 -29.14 5.30 -0.44
N GLY A 32 -28.95 4.82 0.79
CA GLY A 32 -27.66 4.92 1.47
C GLY A 32 -26.64 3.91 0.91
N LEU A 33 -25.36 4.17 1.16
CA LEU A 33 -24.26 3.26 0.79
C LEU A 33 -24.46 1.83 1.31
N ALA A 34 -24.95 1.69 2.54
CA ALA A 34 -25.20 0.40 3.17
C ALA A 34 -26.29 -0.40 2.43
N THR A 35 -27.38 0.23 2.01
CA THR A 35 -28.45 -0.44 1.26
C THR A 35 -28.00 -0.87 -0.13
N THR A 36 -27.11 -0.12 -0.74
CA THR A 36 -26.54 -0.44 -2.06
C THR A 36 -25.54 -1.62 -1.99
N LEU A 37 -24.73 -1.69 -0.92
CA LEU A 37 -23.70 -2.72 -0.76
C LEU A 37 -24.21 -4.02 -0.15
N ALA A 38 -25.17 -3.97 0.77
CA ALA A 38 -25.62 -5.14 1.54
C ALA A 38 -26.10 -6.33 0.67
N PRO A 39 -26.89 -6.15 -0.40
CA PRO A 39 -27.36 -7.25 -1.21
C PRO A 39 -26.26 -8.00 -1.96
N ARG A 40 -25.10 -7.35 -2.13
CA ARG A 40 -23.98 -7.83 -2.93
C ARG A 40 -22.68 -7.92 -2.12
N HIS A 41 -22.80 -7.95 -0.80
CA HIS A 41 -21.66 -8.01 0.11
C HIS A 41 -20.66 -9.13 -0.22
N ASP A 42 -21.16 -10.29 -0.68
CA ASP A 42 -20.31 -11.43 -1.00
C ASP A 42 -19.67 -11.38 -2.40
N ASP A 43 -20.06 -10.40 -3.23
CA ASP A 43 -19.54 -10.26 -4.59
C ASP A 43 -18.22 -9.49 -4.67
N PHE A 44 -17.91 -8.67 -3.65
CA PHE A 44 -16.78 -7.73 -3.69
C PHE A 44 -15.62 -8.13 -2.78
N ASP A 45 -14.40 -7.99 -3.27
CA ASP A 45 -13.16 -8.20 -2.53
C ASP A 45 -12.61 -6.91 -1.94
N ALA A 46 -12.91 -5.77 -2.56
CA ALA A 46 -12.54 -4.43 -2.10
C ALA A 46 -13.52 -3.40 -2.65
N VAL A 47 -13.54 -2.22 -2.05
CA VAL A 47 -14.35 -1.08 -2.49
C VAL A 47 -13.47 0.16 -2.73
N VAL A 48 -13.83 0.91 -3.75
CA VAL A 48 -13.29 2.26 -3.98
C VAL A 48 -14.44 3.23 -3.77
N ILE A 49 -14.30 4.14 -2.82
CA ILE A 49 -15.36 5.06 -2.40
C ILE A 49 -14.87 6.49 -2.53
N GLU A 50 -15.68 7.35 -3.14
CA GLU A 50 -15.42 8.78 -3.16
C GLU A 50 -15.69 9.38 -1.78
N GLN A 51 -14.75 10.16 -1.26
CA GLN A 51 -14.78 10.68 0.12
C GLN A 51 -16.06 11.45 0.44
N ASN A 52 -16.60 12.22 -0.51
CA ASN A 52 -17.82 12.99 -0.34
C ASN A 52 -19.09 12.15 -0.12
N LEU A 53 -19.04 10.84 -0.39
CA LEU A 53 -20.14 9.90 -0.13
C LEU A 53 -20.11 9.31 1.29
N LEU A 54 -19.04 9.57 2.04
CA LEU A 54 -18.80 9.05 3.39
C LEU A 54 -19.03 10.15 4.42
N ASP A 55 -20.29 10.56 4.62
CA ASP A 55 -20.65 11.37 5.77
C ASP A 55 -20.77 10.51 7.05
N SER A 56 -20.99 11.16 8.19
CA SER A 56 -21.08 10.47 9.49
C SER A 56 -22.18 9.41 9.52
N ASP A 57 -23.30 9.67 8.86
CA ASP A 57 -24.48 8.80 8.85
C ASP A 57 -24.22 7.59 7.97
N ALA A 58 -23.68 7.78 6.77
CA ALA A 58 -23.30 6.72 5.84
C ALA A 58 -22.26 5.77 6.47
N ARG A 59 -21.25 6.33 7.15
CA ARG A 59 -20.26 5.56 7.91
C ARG A 59 -20.92 4.71 8.98
N GLU A 60 -21.77 5.31 9.81
CA GLU A 60 -22.44 4.62 10.90
C GLU A 60 -23.34 3.48 10.40
N ASP A 61 -24.05 3.71 9.31
CA ASP A 61 -24.93 2.71 8.67
C ASP A 61 -24.12 1.52 8.11
N LEU A 62 -22.98 1.76 7.47
CA LEU A 62 -22.08 0.72 7.01
C LEU A 62 -21.56 -0.15 8.18
N LEU A 63 -21.12 0.51 9.26
CA LEU A 63 -20.61 -0.18 10.46
C LEU A 63 -21.69 -0.98 11.17
N LYS A 64 -22.91 -0.43 11.33
CA LYS A 64 -24.07 -1.10 11.94
C LYS A 64 -24.52 -2.31 11.11
N ALA A 65 -24.44 -2.21 9.78
CA ALA A 65 -24.77 -3.31 8.87
C ALA A 65 -23.66 -4.39 8.82
N GLY A 66 -22.53 -4.19 9.50
CA GLY A 66 -21.40 -5.11 9.46
C GLY A 66 -20.69 -5.17 8.10
N LEU A 67 -20.86 -4.14 7.29
CA LEU A 67 -20.29 -4.04 5.95
C LEU A 67 -18.89 -3.42 6.06
N LEU A 68 -17.90 -4.27 6.28
CA LEU A 68 -16.48 -3.88 6.34
C LEU A 68 -15.74 -4.50 5.17
N PHE A 69 -15.16 -3.68 4.31
CA PHE A 69 -14.39 -4.10 3.13
C PHE A 69 -12.98 -3.48 3.16
N PRO A 70 -12.00 -4.15 2.54
CA PRO A 70 -10.78 -3.45 2.12
C PRO A 70 -11.17 -2.22 1.29
N ALA A 71 -10.75 -1.02 1.70
CA ALA A 71 -11.26 0.22 1.12
C ALA A 71 -10.14 1.16 0.68
N VAL A 72 -10.34 1.78 -0.49
CA VAL A 72 -9.56 2.94 -0.94
C VAL A 72 -10.53 4.12 -1.04
N ILE A 73 -10.27 5.16 -0.28
CA ILE A 73 -11.03 6.41 -0.26
C ILE A 73 -10.37 7.38 -1.24
N VAL A 74 -11.12 7.79 -2.26
CA VAL A 74 -10.64 8.77 -3.25
C VAL A 74 -11.09 10.16 -2.84
N GLY A 75 -10.13 11.03 -2.56
CA GLY A 75 -10.38 12.39 -2.09
C GLY A 75 -9.16 13.03 -1.45
N GLU A 76 -9.36 14.06 -0.64
CA GLU A 76 -8.28 14.77 0.04
C GLU A 76 -7.71 13.97 1.21
N VAL A 77 -6.38 13.99 1.35
CA VAL A 77 -5.67 13.40 2.49
C VAL A 77 -5.70 14.39 3.65
N LYS A 78 -6.60 14.15 4.60
CA LYS A 78 -6.86 15.07 5.76
C LYS A 78 -6.43 14.49 7.11
N GLY A 79 -5.86 13.30 7.13
CA GLY A 79 -5.41 12.67 8.36
C GLY A 79 -6.51 12.12 9.27
N HIS A 80 -7.77 12.06 8.83
CA HIS A 80 -8.86 11.44 9.58
C HIS A 80 -9.34 10.14 8.93
N VAL A 81 -10.12 9.38 9.67
CA VAL A 81 -10.69 8.12 9.23
C VAL A 81 -12.11 8.38 8.74
N ASP A 82 -12.36 8.15 7.44
CA ASP A 82 -13.67 8.35 6.83
C ASP A 82 -14.57 7.11 6.95
N TYR A 83 -14.00 5.90 6.87
CA TYR A 83 -14.75 4.64 6.94
C TYR A 83 -14.28 3.77 8.12
N HIS A 84 -13.06 3.21 8.05
CA HIS A 84 -12.47 2.40 9.12
C HIS A 84 -10.94 2.53 9.15
N GLN A 85 -10.30 2.15 10.27
CA GLN A 85 -8.86 2.39 10.51
C GLN A 85 -7.91 1.77 9.48
N GLU A 86 -8.33 0.74 8.74
CA GLU A 86 -7.50 0.06 7.75
C GLU A 86 -7.73 0.56 6.31
N GLU A 87 -8.49 1.64 6.14
CA GLU A 87 -8.69 2.28 4.84
C GLU A 87 -7.40 2.93 4.33
N LEU A 88 -7.32 3.13 3.03
CA LEU A 88 -6.26 3.90 2.39
C LEU A 88 -6.85 5.12 1.68
N HIS A 89 -6.16 6.24 1.74
CA HIS A 89 -6.58 7.47 1.06
C HIS A 89 -5.74 7.68 -0.19
N LEU A 90 -6.39 8.13 -1.26
CA LEU A 90 -5.75 8.39 -2.54
C LEU A 90 -6.32 9.67 -3.17
N PRO A 91 -5.52 10.74 -3.34
CA PRO A 91 -5.94 11.92 -4.07
C PRO A 91 -6.30 11.63 -5.53
N GLU A 92 -7.24 12.40 -6.08
CA GLU A 92 -7.70 12.20 -7.47
C GLU A 92 -6.58 12.38 -8.50
N ASP A 93 -5.62 13.24 -8.24
CA ASP A 93 -4.46 13.45 -9.12
C ASP A 93 -3.39 12.36 -8.99
N GLN A 94 -3.60 11.36 -8.12
CA GLN A 94 -2.69 10.25 -7.86
C GLN A 94 -3.26 8.88 -8.24
N LEU A 95 -4.33 8.83 -9.06
CA LEU A 95 -5.02 7.59 -9.44
C LEU A 95 -4.15 6.56 -10.18
N ALA A 96 -2.99 6.93 -10.71
CA ALA A 96 -2.01 5.97 -11.23
C ALA A 96 -1.56 4.94 -10.19
N GLN A 97 -1.75 5.23 -8.89
CA GLN A 97 -1.45 4.34 -7.78
C GLN A 97 -2.65 3.48 -7.35
N LEU A 98 -3.84 3.65 -7.93
CA LEU A 98 -5.09 3.05 -7.44
C LEU A 98 -5.00 1.53 -7.28
N GLY A 99 -4.57 0.81 -8.30
CA GLY A 99 -4.49 -0.64 -8.24
C GLY A 99 -3.50 -1.14 -7.18
N TYR A 100 -2.40 -0.43 -6.91
CA TYR A 100 -1.45 -0.76 -5.85
C TYR A 100 -2.05 -0.51 -4.46
N ASN A 101 -2.83 0.56 -4.31
CA ASN A 101 -3.54 0.84 -3.06
C ASN A 101 -4.68 -0.16 -2.81
N VAL A 102 -5.38 -0.66 -3.83
CA VAL A 102 -6.34 -1.76 -3.67
C VAL A 102 -5.65 -3.02 -3.15
N ASP A 103 -4.51 -3.42 -3.73
CA ASP A 103 -3.73 -4.57 -3.26
C ASP A 103 -3.23 -4.38 -1.82
N ALA A 104 -2.83 -3.16 -1.47
CA ALA A 104 -2.41 -2.81 -0.13
C ALA A 104 -3.58 -2.85 0.87
N ALA A 105 -4.75 -2.31 0.52
CA ALA A 105 -5.94 -2.35 1.36
C ALA A 105 -6.37 -3.80 1.67
N ILE A 106 -6.39 -4.67 0.65
CA ILE A 106 -6.65 -6.10 0.83
C ILE A 106 -5.63 -6.73 1.78
N SER A 107 -4.34 -6.46 1.57
CA SER A 107 -3.26 -7.01 2.40
C SER A 107 -3.35 -6.56 3.86
N ARG A 108 -3.70 -5.29 4.11
CA ARG A 108 -3.95 -4.74 5.47
C ARG A 108 -5.12 -5.42 6.14
N PHE A 109 -6.23 -5.51 5.44
CA PHE A 109 -7.46 -6.12 5.95
C PHE A 109 -7.26 -7.60 6.33
N LEU A 110 -6.56 -8.37 5.49
CA LEU A 110 -6.24 -9.77 5.75
C LEU A 110 -5.36 -9.95 7.00
N ARG A 111 -4.48 -8.98 7.27
CA ARG A 111 -3.61 -9.00 8.46
C ARG A 111 -4.37 -8.76 9.74
N GLN A 112 -5.33 -7.81 9.74
CA GLN A 112 -6.19 -7.52 10.88
C GLN A 112 -7.05 -8.74 11.26
N GLY A 113 -7.69 -9.39 10.30
CA GLY A 113 -8.54 -10.56 10.53
C GLY A 113 -7.85 -11.74 11.23
N ARG A 114 -6.50 -11.73 11.29
CA ARG A 114 -5.72 -12.71 12.08
C ARG A 114 -5.39 -12.23 13.49
N ALA A 115 -5.25 -10.92 13.69
CA ALA A 115 -4.91 -10.36 15.00
C ALA A 115 -6.09 -10.40 15.98
N ASP A 116 -7.30 -10.22 15.46
CA ASP A 116 -8.53 -10.08 16.25
C ASP A 116 -9.22 -11.42 16.64
N GLY A 117 -8.60 -12.55 16.37
CA GLY A 117 -9.15 -13.89 16.69
C GLY A 117 -9.46 -14.14 18.19
N ARG A 118 -9.51 -13.11 19.03
CA ARG A 118 -9.77 -13.17 20.49
C ARG A 118 -10.99 -12.42 20.99
N GLN A 119 -11.74 -11.70 20.16
CA GLN A 119 -12.98 -11.00 20.61
C GLN A 119 -14.17 -11.32 19.71
N GLU A 120 -15.30 -11.70 20.33
CA GLU A 120 -16.51 -12.26 19.69
C GLU A 120 -17.56 -11.21 19.33
N ASP A 121 -17.20 -10.07 18.77
CA ASP A 121 -18.19 -9.10 18.27
C ASP A 121 -18.65 -9.45 16.84
N THR A 122 -19.88 -9.04 16.49
CA THR A 122 -20.51 -9.32 15.19
C THR A 122 -19.66 -8.77 14.03
N ALA A 123 -19.05 -7.59 14.19
CA ALA A 123 -18.13 -7.00 13.25
C ALA A 123 -16.87 -7.86 13.04
N THR A 124 -16.30 -8.42 14.10
CA THR A 124 -15.14 -9.31 14.07
C THR A 124 -15.44 -10.62 13.33
N LYS A 125 -16.68 -11.15 13.45
CA LYS A 125 -17.12 -12.34 12.69
C LYS A 125 -17.23 -12.04 11.19
N ALA A 126 -17.77 -10.90 10.81
CA ALA A 126 -17.88 -10.47 9.40
C ALA A 126 -16.49 -10.28 8.77
N VAL A 127 -15.56 -9.60 9.46
CA VAL A 127 -14.15 -9.45 9.04
C VAL A 127 -13.48 -10.80 8.90
N GLY A 128 -13.68 -11.73 9.84
CA GLY A 128 -13.10 -13.07 9.79
C GLY A 128 -13.61 -13.91 8.62
N SER A 129 -14.91 -13.83 8.30
CA SER A 129 -15.50 -14.55 7.16
C SER A 129 -15.02 -13.98 5.81
N LEU A 130 -15.00 -12.67 5.66
CA LEU A 130 -14.47 -11.99 4.47
C LEU A 130 -12.97 -12.26 4.32
N SER A 131 -12.20 -12.16 5.38
CA SER A 131 -10.76 -12.46 5.36
C SER A 131 -10.48 -13.89 4.89
N ARG A 132 -11.23 -14.90 5.36
CA ARG A 132 -11.10 -16.28 4.91
C ARG A 132 -11.43 -16.42 3.43
N ARG A 133 -12.53 -15.85 2.97
CA ARG A 133 -12.94 -15.85 1.56
C ARG A 133 -11.88 -15.23 0.66
N LEU A 134 -11.34 -14.06 1.06
CA LEU A 134 -10.25 -13.39 0.35
C LEU A 134 -8.97 -14.24 0.29
N GLN A 135 -8.61 -14.90 1.38
CA GLN A 135 -7.46 -15.81 1.40
C GLN A 135 -7.62 -16.98 0.44
N GLU A 136 -8.79 -17.61 0.42
CA GLU A 136 -9.10 -18.73 -0.48
C GLU A 136 -9.13 -18.29 -1.94
N ARG A 137 -9.82 -17.18 -2.24
CA ARG A 137 -10.05 -16.68 -3.60
C ARG A 137 -8.79 -16.09 -4.23
N LEU A 138 -7.99 -15.34 -3.48
CA LEU A 138 -6.78 -14.67 -3.97
C LEU A 138 -5.52 -15.52 -3.80
N GLY A 139 -5.62 -16.70 -3.18
CA GLY A 139 -4.48 -17.61 -2.98
C GLY A 139 -3.42 -17.07 -2.02
N TYR A 140 -3.82 -16.28 -1.02
CA TYR A 140 -2.92 -15.77 0.03
C TYR A 140 -2.63 -16.83 1.10
N LEU A 141 -2.15 -18.00 0.69
CA LEU A 141 -1.74 -19.06 1.60
C LEU A 141 -0.40 -18.70 2.26
N GLY A 142 -0.47 -18.04 3.42
CA GLY A 142 0.71 -17.80 4.27
C GLY A 142 1.54 -16.56 3.96
N VAL A 143 1.34 -15.88 2.83
CA VAL A 143 2.05 -14.65 2.45
C VAL A 143 1.06 -13.49 2.36
N PHE A 144 1.20 -12.48 3.23
CA PHE A 144 0.29 -11.34 3.29
C PHE A 144 0.47 -10.33 2.16
N TYR A 145 1.61 -10.34 1.48
CA TYR A 145 1.98 -9.39 0.44
C TYR A 145 2.30 -10.13 -0.84
N LYS A 146 1.24 -10.49 -1.60
CA LYS A 146 1.43 -11.08 -2.92
C LYS A 146 1.66 -9.97 -3.93
N ARG A 147 2.90 -9.82 -4.37
CA ARG A 147 3.27 -8.88 -5.44
C ARG A 147 3.08 -9.54 -6.81
N ASP A 148 2.65 -8.76 -7.77
CA ASP A 148 2.44 -9.20 -9.14
C ASP A 148 3.56 -8.65 -10.06
N PRO A 149 4.46 -9.50 -10.57
CA PRO A 149 5.56 -9.07 -11.42
C PRO A 149 5.14 -8.36 -12.72
N SER A 150 3.93 -8.63 -13.22
CA SER A 150 3.41 -7.95 -14.42
C SER A 150 3.16 -6.46 -14.19
N ARG A 151 3.03 -6.05 -12.92
CA ARG A 151 2.79 -4.67 -12.48
C ARG A 151 4.01 -4.00 -11.88
N PHE A 152 5.16 -4.65 -11.90
CA PHE A 152 6.40 -4.02 -11.49
C PHE A 152 6.77 -2.88 -12.44
N LEU A 153 7.35 -1.83 -11.91
CA LEU A 153 7.73 -0.63 -12.66
C LEU A 153 8.49 -0.96 -13.96
N GLY A 154 9.33 -2.00 -13.92
CA GLY A 154 10.06 -2.49 -15.08
C GLY A 154 9.20 -3.10 -16.18
N SER A 155 8.01 -3.61 -15.82
CA SER A 155 7.08 -4.30 -16.73
C SER A 155 6.02 -3.36 -17.32
N LEU A 156 5.87 -2.16 -16.80
CA LEU A 156 4.88 -1.20 -17.27
C LEU A 156 5.25 -0.59 -18.63
N ALA A 157 4.25 -0.23 -19.41
CA ALA A 157 4.43 0.58 -20.62
C ALA A 157 5.10 1.92 -20.28
N PRO A 158 5.88 2.53 -21.21
CA PRO A 158 6.63 3.75 -20.92
C PRO A 158 5.77 4.91 -20.36
N ASP A 159 4.55 5.08 -20.89
CA ASP A 159 3.65 6.14 -20.45
C ASP A 159 3.06 5.87 -19.08
N GLU A 160 2.63 4.63 -18.80
CA GLU A 160 2.15 4.21 -17.48
C GLU A 160 3.24 4.33 -16.42
N ARG A 161 4.47 3.95 -16.78
CA ARG A 161 5.64 4.10 -15.90
C ARG A 161 5.91 5.55 -15.56
N ARG A 162 5.85 6.45 -16.54
CA ARG A 162 6.04 7.88 -16.33
C ARG A 162 4.99 8.44 -15.38
N GLU A 163 3.71 8.16 -15.67
CA GLU A 163 2.58 8.62 -14.86
C GLU A 163 2.67 8.10 -13.42
N LEU A 164 3.04 6.84 -13.22
CA LEU A 164 3.25 6.27 -11.90
C LEU A 164 4.38 6.99 -11.13
N ILE A 165 5.50 7.26 -11.80
CA ILE A 165 6.62 7.99 -11.16
C ILE A 165 6.22 9.41 -10.82
N GLU A 166 5.51 10.12 -11.70
CA GLU A 166 5.01 11.46 -11.43
C GLU A 166 4.00 11.46 -10.26
N SER A 167 3.13 10.46 -10.22
CA SER A 167 2.20 10.27 -9.11
C SER A 167 2.92 10.03 -7.79
N LEU A 168 3.96 9.17 -7.77
CA LEU A 168 4.80 8.95 -6.59
C LEU A 168 5.54 10.22 -6.14
N HIS A 169 6.00 11.05 -7.07
CA HIS A 169 6.57 12.35 -6.72
C HIS A 169 5.56 13.26 -6.03
N ARG A 170 4.29 13.30 -6.48
CA ARG A 170 3.21 14.05 -5.82
C ARG A 170 2.96 13.56 -4.41
N THR A 171 2.78 12.25 -4.23
CA THR A 171 2.57 11.65 -2.89
C THR A 171 3.73 11.95 -1.94
N TYR A 172 4.97 11.85 -2.42
CA TYR A 172 6.15 12.15 -1.60
C TYR A 172 6.24 13.64 -1.24
N ARG A 173 5.82 14.51 -2.16
CA ARG A 173 5.70 15.97 -1.89
C ARG A 173 4.68 16.23 -0.79
N ASP A 174 3.50 15.60 -0.86
CA ASP A 174 2.45 15.72 0.16
C ASP A 174 2.94 15.23 1.52
N LEU A 175 3.68 14.11 1.55
CA LEU A 175 4.36 13.61 2.75
C LEU A 175 5.30 14.68 3.33
N LEU A 176 6.18 15.28 2.54
CA LEU A 176 7.13 16.27 3.03
C LEU A 176 6.42 17.52 3.55
N LEU A 177 5.36 18.00 2.86
CA LEU A 177 4.61 19.20 3.25
C LEU A 177 3.87 19.00 4.58
N SER A 178 3.34 17.81 4.83
CA SER A 178 2.58 17.49 6.05
C SER A 178 3.46 17.02 7.22
N TYR A 179 4.71 16.58 6.96
CA TYR A 179 5.54 15.80 7.88
C TYR A 179 5.67 16.39 9.28
N PHE A 180 5.88 17.68 9.41
CA PHE A 180 6.02 18.36 10.70
C PHE A 180 4.76 19.11 11.15
N GLY A 181 3.83 19.37 10.25
CA GLY A 181 2.64 20.18 10.53
C GLY A 181 1.39 19.37 10.83
N ASP A 182 1.21 18.23 10.15
CA ASP A 182 0.06 17.35 10.27
C ASP A 182 0.51 15.88 10.26
N PRO A 183 0.81 15.31 11.44
CA PRO A 183 1.31 13.92 11.53
C PRO A 183 0.32 12.88 10.98
N ALA A 184 -0.99 13.15 11.03
CA ALA A 184 -1.99 12.19 10.54
C ALA A 184 -2.03 12.19 9.01
N ALA A 185 -2.05 13.35 8.36
CA ALA A 185 -1.92 13.45 6.91
C ALA A 185 -0.56 12.92 6.42
N ALA A 186 0.53 13.20 7.15
CA ALA A 186 1.85 12.66 6.84
C ALA A 186 1.88 11.13 6.86
N ASN A 187 1.26 10.50 7.86
CA ASN A 187 1.17 9.04 7.93
C ASN A 187 0.35 8.45 6.77
N GLN A 188 -0.75 9.08 6.38
CA GLN A 188 -1.54 8.63 5.22
C GLN A 188 -0.74 8.72 3.91
N ALA A 189 -0.03 9.83 3.70
CA ALA A 189 0.84 10.00 2.52
C ALA A 189 2.03 9.02 2.54
N LEU A 190 2.65 8.81 3.72
CA LEU A 190 3.71 7.82 3.92
C LEU A 190 3.24 6.42 3.53
N GLU A 191 2.10 6.00 4.04
CA GLU A 191 1.53 4.69 3.76
C GLU A 191 1.20 4.52 2.27
N SER A 192 0.57 5.50 1.64
CA SER A 192 0.28 5.46 0.21
C SER A 192 1.55 5.32 -0.62
N PHE A 193 2.58 6.12 -0.33
CA PHE A 193 3.87 6.04 -1.01
C PHE A 193 4.54 4.68 -0.82
N VAL A 194 4.67 4.23 0.41
CA VAL A 194 5.36 2.97 0.76
C VAL A 194 4.65 1.76 0.15
N ASN A 195 3.31 1.73 0.20
CA ASN A 195 2.53 0.67 -0.42
C ASN A 195 2.76 0.63 -1.93
N THR A 196 2.63 1.76 -2.61
CA THR A 196 2.82 1.84 -4.06
C THR A 196 4.26 1.48 -4.44
N ALA A 197 5.26 2.00 -3.73
CA ALA A 197 6.66 1.69 -3.96
C ALA A 197 6.95 0.19 -3.80
N PHE A 198 6.40 -0.45 -2.77
CA PHE A 198 6.57 -1.87 -2.53
C PHE A 198 5.89 -2.74 -3.60
N PHE A 199 4.60 -2.50 -3.89
CA PHE A 199 3.85 -3.32 -4.83
C PHE A 199 4.26 -3.12 -6.29
N SER A 200 4.78 -1.93 -6.64
CA SER A 200 5.33 -1.65 -7.97
C SER A 200 6.79 -2.06 -8.16
N ASP A 201 7.42 -2.60 -7.12
CA ASP A 201 8.86 -2.91 -7.10
C ASP A 201 9.73 -1.69 -7.47
N LEU A 202 9.40 -0.53 -6.88
CA LEU A 202 10.20 0.68 -7.06
C LEU A 202 11.60 0.46 -6.49
N PRO A 203 12.68 0.66 -7.26
CA PRO A 203 14.03 0.54 -6.73
C PRO A 203 14.25 1.50 -5.55
N ILE A 204 14.87 1.02 -4.49
CA ILE A 204 15.19 1.83 -3.29
C ILE A 204 16.00 3.09 -3.66
N THR A 205 16.92 2.96 -4.61
CA THR A 205 17.70 4.09 -5.13
C THR A 205 16.82 5.17 -5.75
N ARG A 206 15.68 4.77 -6.38
CA ARG A 206 14.72 5.72 -6.94
C ARG A 206 13.96 6.46 -5.85
N THR A 207 13.63 5.80 -4.74
CA THR A 207 13.05 6.45 -3.56
C THR A 207 13.97 7.54 -3.01
N VAL A 208 15.26 7.23 -2.88
CA VAL A 208 16.26 8.21 -2.45
C VAL A 208 16.38 9.37 -3.44
N GLU A 209 16.37 9.09 -4.74
CA GLU A 209 16.41 10.10 -5.79
C GLU A 209 15.21 11.05 -5.74
N ILE A 210 14.00 10.51 -5.55
CA ILE A 210 12.78 11.31 -5.37
C ILE A 210 12.95 12.27 -4.17
N HIS A 211 13.39 11.76 -3.03
CA HIS A 211 13.62 12.57 -1.85
C HIS A 211 14.62 13.70 -2.11
N VAL A 212 15.81 13.37 -2.66
CA VAL A 212 16.88 14.35 -2.91
C VAL A 212 16.41 15.44 -3.88
N ASN A 213 15.72 15.06 -4.95
CA ASN A 213 15.22 16.01 -5.94
C ASN A 213 14.22 16.99 -5.33
N LEU A 214 13.26 16.50 -4.52
CA LEU A 214 12.27 17.36 -3.86
C LEU A 214 12.91 18.27 -2.81
N ILE A 215 13.88 17.79 -2.04
CA ILE A 215 14.62 18.64 -1.08
C ILE A 215 15.41 19.72 -1.82
N ASP A 216 16.02 19.40 -2.97
CA ASP A 216 16.74 20.37 -3.80
C ASP A 216 15.80 21.42 -4.40
N GLU A 217 14.59 21.03 -4.82
CA GLU A 217 13.53 21.95 -5.26
C GLU A 217 13.12 22.90 -4.12
N TYR A 218 12.84 22.37 -2.91
CA TYR A 218 12.48 23.19 -1.76
C TYR A 218 13.61 24.11 -1.32
N TRP A 219 14.86 23.64 -1.36
CA TRP A 219 16.01 24.46 -1.05
C TRP A 219 16.13 25.66 -2.01
N LYS A 220 15.94 25.44 -3.32
CA LYS A 220 15.96 26.49 -4.31
C LYS A 220 14.85 27.51 -4.08
N GLN A 221 13.62 27.04 -3.82
CA GLN A 221 12.49 27.90 -3.54
C GLN A 221 12.71 28.77 -2.30
N LEU A 222 13.09 28.17 -1.17
CA LEU A 222 13.32 28.88 0.10
C LEU A 222 14.45 29.90 0.00
N ARG A 223 15.48 29.59 -0.77
CA ARG A 223 16.57 30.54 -1.03
C ARG A 223 16.09 31.76 -1.82
N LEU A 224 15.20 31.58 -2.77
CA LEU A 224 14.58 32.67 -3.53
C LEU A 224 13.70 33.57 -2.62
N GLU A 225 13.05 32.98 -1.63
CA GLU A 225 12.21 33.66 -0.63
C GLU A 225 13.02 34.28 0.52
N GLY A 226 14.34 34.07 0.57
CA GLY A 226 15.24 34.66 1.58
C GLY A 226 15.23 33.95 2.94
N HIS A 227 14.69 32.73 3.02
CA HIS A 227 14.66 31.96 4.26
C HIS A 227 16.01 31.26 4.58
N LYS A 228 16.29 31.06 5.88
CA LYS A 228 17.44 30.28 6.34
C LYS A 228 17.14 28.78 6.21
N ASN A 229 18.18 28.00 5.86
CA ASN A 229 18.06 26.59 5.44
C ASN A 229 18.11 25.57 6.59
N ASP A 230 18.14 25.99 7.86
CA ASP A 230 18.45 25.11 8.99
C ASP A 230 17.45 23.95 9.18
N PHE A 231 16.18 24.14 8.82
CA PHE A 231 15.14 23.12 8.98
C PHE A 231 15.12 22.05 7.89
N LEU A 232 15.75 22.27 6.72
CA LEU A 232 15.78 21.24 5.66
C LEU A 232 16.54 19.97 6.08
N GLN A 233 17.42 20.08 7.06
CA GLN A 233 18.16 18.92 7.57
C GLN A 233 17.24 17.92 8.30
N ASP A 234 16.13 18.38 8.86
CA ASP A 234 15.21 17.54 9.60
C ASP A 234 14.36 16.66 8.66
N TYR A 235 14.20 17.03 7.38
CA TYR A 235 13.50 16.20 6.39
C TYR A 235 14.19 14.86 6.09
N ARG A 236 15.46 14.68 6.52
CA ARG A 236 16.08 13.34 6.52
C ARG A 236 15.29 12.32 7.33
N LEU A 237 14.56 12.77 8.35
CA LEU A 237 13.68 11.90 9.14
C LEU A 237 12.56 11.30 8.28
N ALA A 238 11.97 12.06 7.39
CA ALA A 238 10.95 11.53 6.46
C ALA A 238 11.52 10.41 5.57
N LEU A 239 12.76 10.55 5.06
CA LEU A 239 13.42 9.49 4.31
C LEU A 239 13.66 8.24 5.19
N LEU A 240 14.10 8.42 6.43
CA LEU A 240 14.33 7.31 7.35
C LEU A 240 13.03 6.57 7.66
N ASP A 241 11.92 7.26 7.85
CA ASP A 241 10.61 6.67 8.06
C ASP A 241 10.15 5.86 6.84
N VAL A 242 10.25 6.43 5.63
CA VAL A 242 9.95 5.72 4.37
C VAL A 242 10.79 4.45 4.26
N MET A 243 12.10 4.56 4.52
CA MET A 243 13.01 3.41 4.43
C MET A 243 12.70 2.34 5.48
N ALA A 244 12.38 2.73 6.72
CA ALA A 244 12.02 1.80 7.79
C ALA A 244 10.73 1.03 7.44
N HIS A 245 9.71 1.72 6.91
CA HIS A 245 8.47 1.09 6.49
C HIS A 245 8.66 0.15 5.29
N LEU A 246 9.43 0.55 4.28
CA LEU A 246 9.78 -0.32 3.14
C LEU A 246 10.54 -1.56 3.61
N CYS A 247 11.55 -1.41 4.46
CA CYS A 247 12.30 -2.53 5.02
C CYS A 247 11.38 -3.51 5.76
N GLU A 248 10.44 -2.99 6.55
CA GLU A 248 9.49 -3.82 7.28
C GLU A 248 8.51 -4.55 6.35
N MET A 249 8.03 -3.91 5.27
CA MET A 249 7.21 -4.57 4.26
C MET A 249 7.98 -5.68 3.54
N TYR A 250 9.22 -5.43 3.12
CA TYR A 250 10.08 -6.46 2.51
C TYR A 250 10.35 -7.60 3.48
N ARG A 251 10.65 -7.31 4.74
CA ARG A 251 10.86 -8.34 5.78
C ARG A 251 9.62 -9.23 5.94
N ARG A 252 8.42 -8.64 5.96
CA ARG A 252 7.15 -9.37 6.10
C ARG A 252 6.71 -10.10 4.84
N SER A 253 7.28 -9.77 3.69
CA SER A 253 6.99 -10.46 2.43
C SER A 253 7.74 -11.78 2.28
N ILE A 254 8.75 -12.02 3.13
CA ILE A 254 9.53 -13.27 3.15
C ILE A 254 8.78 -14.28 4.02
N PRO A 255 8.40 -15.46 3.48
CA PRO A 255 7.78 -16.51 4.27
C PRO A 255 8.70 -16.94 5.43
N PRO A 256 8.16 -17.20 6.64
CA PRO A 256 8.97 -17.59 7.81
C PRO A 256 9.66 -18.96 7.65
N ASP A 257 9.22 -19.76 6.69
CA ASP A 257 9.69 -21.14 6.48
C ASP A 257 10.67 -21.32 5.33
N ILE A 258 11.36 -20.27 4.90
CA ILE A 258 12.53 -20.47 4.02
C ILE A 258 13.66 -21.01 4.92
N PRO A 259 14.02 -22.30 4.86
CA PRO A 259 15.19 -22.78 5.60
C PRO A 259 16.37 -21.98 5.08
N LEU A 260 17.01 -21.26 5.98
CA LEU A 260 18.32 -20.68 5.68
C LEU A 260 19.20 -21.84 5.19
N PRO A 261 19.98 -21.68 4.11
CA PRO A 261 20.86 -22.74 3.63
C PRO A 261 21.99 -22.97 4.65
N SER A 262 21.65 -23.64 5.75
CA SER A 262 22.64 -24.08 6.76
C SER A 262 23.47 -25.28 6.27
N GLU A 263 23.08 -25.89 5.14
CA GLU A 263 23.82 -27.07 4.60
C GLU A 263 24.90 -26.72 3.57
N ALA A 264 25.00 -25.47 3.08
CA ALA A 264 26.08 -25.10 2.18
C ALA A 264 27.40 -24.82 2.92
N SER A 265 27.38 -24.57 4.22
CA SER A 265 28.59 -24.30 5.03
C SER A 265 29.35 -25.56 5.41
N ASN A 266 28.74 -26.75 5.32
CA ASN A 266 29.37 -27.99 5.76
C ASN A 266 30.09 -28.73 4.62
N ARG A 267 30.05 -28.22 3.37
CA ARG A 267 30.80 -28.83 2.25
C ARG A 267 32.13 -28.14 1.97
N LEU A 268 32.45 -27.04 2.61
CA LEU A 268 33.71 -26.32 2.46
C LEU A 268 34.74 -26.62 3.57
N SER A 269 34.39 -27.40 4.59
CA SER A 269 35.28 -27.72 5.73
C SER A 269 35.89 -29.13 5.65
N VAL A 270 35.66 -29.92 4.56
CA VAL A 270 36.18 -31.29 4.43
C VAL A 270 37.33 -31.42 3.41
N ALA A 271 37.81 -30.30 2.87
CA ALA A 271 38.92 -30.34 1.88
C ALA A 271 40.27 -29.86 2.41
N VAL A 272 40.43 -29.69 3.74
CA VAL A 272 41.74 -29.36 4.33
C VAL A 272 41.94 -30.24 5.54
N ASP A 273 42.34 -31.49 5.34
CA ASP A 273 43.19 -32.29 6.24
C ASP A 273 43.38 -33.70 5.64
N GLN A 274 44.32 -33.82 4.70
CA GLN A 274 45.05 -35.06 4.52
C GLN A 274 46.53 -34.77 4.81
N PRO A 275 47.11 -35.37 5.86
CA PRO A 275 48.57 -35.30 6.06
C PRO A 275 49.24 -36.10 4.96
N MET A 276 50.12 -35.45 4.22
CA MET A 276 51.03 -36.14 3.29
C MET A 276 51.89 -37.08 4.08
N SER A 277 51.78 -38.38 3.79
CA SER A 277 52.65 -39.43 4.31
C SER A 277 54.09 -39.24 3.80
N SER A 278 55.00 -39.26 4.74
CA SER A 278 56.43 -39.13 4.54
C SER A 278 57.01 -40.42 3.96
N GLU A 279 56.83 -40.69 2.68
CA GLU A 279 57.50 -41.84 1.99
C GLU A 279 57.62 -41.58 0.50
N GLU A 280 58.29 -40.48 0.11
CA GLU A 280 58.90 -40.36 -1.24
C GLU A 280 59.98 -39.28 -1.19
N LEU A 281 61.05 -39.61 -0.46
CA LEU A 281 62.35 -38.97 -0.58
C LEU A 281 63.42 -40.05 -0.33
N LEU A 282 63.69 -40.80 -1.39
CA LEU A 282 65.00 -41.43 -1.61
C LEU A 282 65.20 -41.68 -3.12
#